data_df7fa6f919c24f90ecb95863eddd026c
#
_entry.id   df7fa6f919c24f90ecb95863eddd026c
#
_cell.length_a   1.000
_cell.length_b   1.000
_cell.length_c   1.000
_cell.angle_alpha   90.00
_cell.angle_beta   90.00
_cell.angle_gamma   90.00
#
_symmetry.space_group_name_H-M   'P 1'
#
loop_
_entity.id
_entity.type
_entity.pdbx_description
1 polymer ?
#
loop_
_entity_poly.entity_id
_entity_poly.type
_entity_poly.pdbx_seq_one_letter_code
_entity_poly.pdbx_strand_id
1 'polypeptide(L)'
;MIGLVRSAMARPVRFRLLLAATAVLTAAGVGALVWLAAIPLPQIATAAQSSRILAADGQTIGTFHGEENRTLVPLERVSHHLKLAVVAVEDRTFFDHGGFSIRGIFRAARANWEGGGIVQGGSTITQQYVRHAFPHVGTDRTFGRKLKEAFWAVKLERKSSKEEILEHYLNTVYFGRGAYGAEAAARTYFKVSAAELTPGQSAYLAGLIRAPQRYQIDADAARAINLRNSVIDQQVRLDLMTSEAADAARAEDLVAQFKPGVSVEVDSARAGYFVEYVRRMLLSEFDLTDEEILRGGLEIHTTLDIAMQDAAEAAVRSVLDSPTDPEAALVAMDPQGQVRAMVGGRDVDSIERARGFNFAVDVNGTGGGRPAGSAFKTFTLAAFLEEGKSIRSTFSGASSISINSDRCRDGNKPWTVSNYGNAGYGYLDITGATTSSVNTIYAQMMNEVVSPQKFIEVAGKTGVAIPESDSGCALTLGTSDVTPLEMAGAYTTFAQRGRRPAPLVITRIARPDGTVVAERHPAVEQVMDANVADTVNHVLQQNVQSGTGTGAKIGRPAAGKTGT
;
A
#
# COMPACT_ATOMS: atom_id res chain seq x y z
N MET A 1 -73.05 18.50 -16.79
CA MET A 1 -72.99 19.33 -15.53
C MET A 1 -72.61 18.57 -14.24
N ILE A 2 -72.47 17.24 -14.25
CA ILE A 2 -72.19 16.43 -13.03
C ILE A 2 -70.66 16.25 -12.80
N GLY A 3 -69.81 16.50 -13.78
CA GLY A 3 -68.35 16.32 -13.68
C GLY A 3 -67.59 17.49 -12.98
N LEU A 4 -68.13 18.70 -13.02
CA LEU A 4 -67.46 19.91 -12.49
C LEU A 4 -67.65 20.12 -10.98
N VAL A 5 -68.70 19.52 -10.38
CA VAL A 5 -68.99 19.66 -8.94
C VAL A 5 -68.09 18.73 -8.07
N ARG A 6 -67.62 17.59 -8.60
CA ARG A 6 -66.77 16.65 -7.87
C ARG A 6 -65.31 17.14 -7.70
N SER A 7 -64.82 18.00 -8.57
CA SER A 7 -63.42 18.51 -8.43
C SER A 7 -63.28 19.63 -7.41
N ALA A 8 -64.36 20.34 -7.08
CA ALA A 8 -64.32 21.45 -6.12
C ALA A 8 -64.34 21.00 -4.67
N MET A 9 -64.89 19.81 -4.33
CA MET A 9 -64.94 19.29 -2.97
C MET A 9 -63.66 18.53 -2.54
N ALA A 10 -62.84 18.06 -3.48
CA ALA A 10 -61.60 17.33 -3.15
C ALA A 10 -60.41 18.26 -2.80
N ARG A 11 -60.44 19.51 -3.22
CA ARG A 11 -59.39 20.50 -2.95
C ARG A 11 -59.15 20.80 -1.46
N PRO A 12 -60.18 21.05 -0.63
CA PRO A 12 -59.99 21.39 0.79
C PRO A 12 -59.42 20.22 1.61
N VAL A 13 -59.77 18.98 1.28
CA VAL A 13 -59.24 17.80 2.02
C VAL A 13 -57.75 17.57 1.70
N ARG A 14 -57.35 17.64 0.43
CA ARG A 14 -55.96 17.55 0.02
C ARG A 14 -55.12 18.68 0.61
N PHE A 15 -55.61 19.88 0.67
CA PHE A 15 -54.95 21.03 1.28
C PHE A 15 -54.80 20.86 2.79
N ARG A 16 -55.78 20.34 3.50
CA ARG A 16 -55.71 20.03 4.93
C ARG A 16 -54.73 18.90 5.23
N LEU A 17 -54.68 17.87 4.40
CA LEU A 17 -53.70 16.78 4.49
C LEU A 17 -52.26 17.28 4.23
N LEU A 18 -52.08 18.18 3.27
CA LEU A 18 -50.78 18.81 3.00
C LEU A 18 -50.34 19.67 4.18
N LEU A 19 -51.23 20.48 4.77
CA LEU A 19 -50.93 21.27 5.95
C LEU A 19 -50.63 20.41 7.17
N ALA A 20 -51.37 19.33 7.39
CA ALA A 20 -51.10 18.38 8.47
C ALA A 20 -49.75 17.65 8.27
N ALA A 21 -49.44 17.20 7.06
CA ALA A 21 -48.17 16.59 6.75
C ALA A 21 -46.99 17.58 6.94
N THR A 22 -47.16 18.83 6.52
CA THR A 22 -46.16 19.90 6.74
C THR A 22 -45.97 20.19 8.23
N ALA A 23 -47.05 20.26 9.00
CA ALA A 23 -46.98 20.47 10.44
C ALA A 23 -46.28 19.31 11.19
N VAL A 24 -46.57 18.07 10.82
CA VAL A 24 -45.90 16.87 11.36
C VAL A 24 -44.41 16.85 10.99
N LEU A 25 -44.07 17.14 9.75
CA LEU A 25 -42.66 17.22 9.29
C LEU A 25 -41.91 18.36 10.01
N THR A 26 -42.56 19.50 10.19
CA THR A 26 -41.98 20.64 10.95
C THR A 26 -41.80 20.28 12.42
N ALA A 27 -42.77 19.66 13.06
CA ALA A 27 -42.69 19.22 14.45
C ALA A 27 -41.61 18.15 14.65
N ALA A 28 -41.51 17.18 13.72
CA ALA A 28 -40.45 16.17 13.71
C ALA A 28 -39.08 16.82 13.51
N GLY A 29 -38.97 17.80 12.61
CA GLY A 29 -37.74 18.55 12.35
C GLY A 29 -37.30 19.37 13.59
N VAL A 30 -38.23 20.06 14.23
CA VAL A 30 -37.96 20.79 15.48
C VAL A 30 -37.60 19.85 16.63
N GLY A 31 -38.30 18.71 16.77
CA GLY A 31 -37.96 17.68 17.76
C GLY A 31 -36.56 17.11 17.56
N ALA A 32 -36.19 16.82 16.33
CA ALA A 32 -34.84 16.38 15.97
C ALA A 32 -33.77 17.44 16.26
N LEU A 33 -34.04 18.71 15.98
CA LEU A 33 -33.15 19.83 16.30
C LEU A 33 -32.98 20.03 17.80
N VAL A 34 -34.06 19.92 18.59
CA VAL A 34 -34.01 20.02 20.05
C VAL A 34 -33.23 18.84 20.64
N TRP A 35 -33.49 17.64 20.16
CA TRP A 35 -32.75 16.44 20.57
C TRP A 35 -31.26 16.56 20.24
N LEU A 36 -30.90 16.97 19.03
CA LEU A 36 -29.53 17.23 18.63
C LEU A 36 -28.87 18.35 19.45
N ALA A 37 -29.61 19.41 19.81
CA ALA A 37 -29.12 20.51 20.65
C ALA A 37 -28.80 20.05 22.09
N ALA A 38 -29.51 19.05 22.59
CA ALA A 38 -29.28 18.48 23.93
C ALA A 38 -28.01 17.59 23.99
N ILE A 39 -27.50 17.08 22.87
CA ILE A 39 -26.28 16.27 22.85
C ILE A 39 -25.06 17.17 23.16
N PRO A 40 -24.30 16.92 24.26
CA PRO A 40 -23.12 17.72 24.55
C PRO A 40 -22.08 17.59 23.43
N LEU A 41 -21.25 18.63 23.24
CA LEU A 41 -20.03 18.47 22.42
C LEU A 41 -19.18 17.41 23.11
N PRO A 42 -18.71 16.39 22.39
CA PRO A 42 -17.82 15.39 22.95
C PRO A 42 -16.57 16.07 23.53
N GLN A 43 -16.04 15.50 24.60
CA GLN A 43 -14.74 15.93 25.08
C GLN A 43 -13.67 15.54 24.04
N ILE A 44 -12.69 16.40 23.83
CA ILE A 44 -11.53 16.12 22.98
C ILE A 44 -10.89 14.83 23.47
N ALA A 45 -10.66 13.89 22.58
CA ALA A 45 -10.23 12.53 22.92
C ALA A 45 -9.01 12.53 23.82
N THR A 46 -9.06 11.67 24.83
CA THR A 46 -7.93 11.28 25.67
C THR A 46 -6.75 10.78 24.83
N ALA A 47 -5.54 10.94 25.39
CA ALA A 47 -4.24 10.67 24.78
C ALA A 47 -4.22 9.55 23.72
N ALA A 48 -3.69 9.86 22.57
CA ALA A 48 -3.39 8.90 21.51
C ALA A 48 -2.64 7.68 22.08
N GLN A 49 -3.15 6.48 21.84
CA GLN A 49 -2.48 5.25 22.22
C GLN A 49 -1.67 4.74 21.04
N SER A 50 -0.41 4.42 21.28
CA SER A 50 0.46 3.82 20.26
C SER A 50 -0.02 2.42 19.89
N SER A 51 -0.03 2.10 18.61
CA SER A 51 -0.36 0.76 18.14
C SER A 51 0.84 -0.17 18.23
N ARG A 52 0.60 -1.41 18.65
CA ARG A 52 1.65 -2.42 18.85
C ARG A 52 1.59 -3.50 17.78
N ILE A 53 2.75 -3.88 17.28
CA ILE A 53 2.91 -5.02 16.38
C ILE A 53 3.47 -6.17 17.21
N LEU A 54 2.77 -7.28 17.16
CA LEU A 54 3.07 -8.47 17.96
C LEU A 54 3.57 -9.59 17.05
N ALA A 55 4.64 -10.25 17.44
CA ALA A 55 5.11 -11.49 16.85
C ALA A 55 4.10 -12.64 17.09
N ALA A 56 4.36 -13.80 16.51
CA ALA A 56 3.52 -14.98 16.66
C ALA A 56 3.36 -15.46 18.11
N ASP A 57 4.33 -15.19 18.96
CA ASP A 57 4.33 -15.51 20.38
C ASP A 57 3.74 -14.40 21.28
N GLY A 58 3.28 -13.31 20.68
CA GLY A 58 2.71 -12.14 21.36
C GLY A 58 3.74 -11.13 21.89
N GLN A 59 5.04 -11.33 21.68
CA GLN A 59 6.02 -10.32 22.00
C GLN A 59 5.91 -9.12 21.06
N THR A 60 6.12 -7.91 21.58
CA THR A 60 6.12 -6.68 20.77
C THR A 60 7.41 -6.63 19.95
N ILE A 61 7.27 -6.51 18.63
CA ILE A 61 8.35 -6.38 17.66
C ILE A 61 8.47 -4.96 17.09
N GLY A 62 7.44 -4.15 17.30
CA GLY A 62 7.42 -2.75 16.89
C GLY A 62 6.24 -2.02 17.49
N THR A 63 6.37 -0.72 17.58
CA THR A 63 5.31 0.17 18.04
C THR A 63 5.17 1.29 17.04
N PHE A 64 3.97 1.50 16.54
CA PHE A 64 3.66 2.71 15.81
C PHE A 64 3.25 3.76 16.82
N HIS A 65 4.16 4.63 17.16
CA HIS A 65 3.82 5.85 17.87
C HIS A 65 3.92 7.01 16.88
N GLY A 66 2.87 7.77 16.80
CA GLY A 66 3.05 9.14 16.39
C GLY A 66 3.85 9.78 17.50
N GLU A 67 5.12 10.12 17.29
CA GLU A 67 5.57 11.29 18.02
C GLU A 67 4.46 12.31 17.82
N GLU A 68 3.90 12.81 18.91
CA GLU A 68 3.16 14.06 18.86
C GLU A 68 4.14 15.15 18.43
N ASN A 69 4.48 15.16 17.17
CA ASN A 69 4.96 16.36 16.52
C ASN A 69 3.76 17.31 16.33
N ARG A 70 2.93 17.38 17.39
CA ARG A 70 1.94 18.40 17.63
C ARG A 70 2.61 19.51 18.41
N THR A 71 3.41 20.27 17.75
CA THR A 71 3.71 21.59 18.24
C THR A 71 2.48 22.43 17.93
N LEU A 72 1.60 22.57 18.92
CA LEU A 72 0.48 23.50 18.82
C LEU A 72 1.05 24.89 18.65
N VAL A 73 0.71 25.53 17.57
CA VAL A 73 1.12 26.92 17.30
C VAL A 73 -0.11 27.81 17.20
N PRO A 74 -0.08 29.00 17.79
CA PRO A 74 -1.16 29.96 17.61
C PRO A 74 -1.25 30.36 16.12
N LEU A 75 -2.44 30.73 15.68
CA LEU A 75 -2.72 31.03 14.26
C LEU A 75 -1.81 32.11 13.69
N GLU A 76 -1.34 33.05 14.53
CA GLU A 76 -0.39 34.10 14.14
C GLU A 76 0.97 33.55 13.73
N ARG A 77 1.34 32.37 14.25
CA ARG A 77 2.59 31.67 13.92
C ARG A 77 2.44 30.69 12.76
N VAL A 78 1.31 30.67 12.09
CA VAL A 78 1.13 29.94 10.84
C VAL A 78 1.24 30.93 9.68
N SER A 79 2.01 30.59 8.66
CA SER A 79 2.19 31.39 7.46
C SER A 79 0.84 31.85 6.90
N HIS A 80 0.75 33.13 6.56
CA HIS A 80 -0.43 33.68 5.90
C HIS A 80 -0.74 32.95 4.58
N HIS A 81 0.30 32.52 3.87
CA HIS A 81 0.17 31.77 2.63
C HIS A 81 -0.50 30.39 2.85
N LEU A 82 -0.16 29.68 3.94
CA LEU A 82 -0.79 28.39 4.25
C LEU A 82 -2.26 28.57 4.63
N LYS A 83 -2.59 29.58 5.44
CA LYS A 83 -3.97 29.88 5.81
C LYS A 83 -4.84 30.14 4.57
N LEU A 84 -4.37 30.97 3.65
CA LEU A 84 -5.09 31.26 2.41
C LEU A 84 -5.19 30.04 1.49
N ALA A 85 -4.12 29.25 1.35
CA ALA A 85 -4.10 28.07 0.51
C ALA A 85 -5.10 27.01 1.01
N VAL A 86 -5.14 26.77 2.33
CA VAL A 86 -6.07 25.82 2.95
C VAL A 86 -7.53 26.27 2.78
N VAL A 87 -7.83 27.53 3.04
CA VAL A 87 -9.19 28.08 2.83
C VAL A 87 -9.59 27.99 1.36
N ALA A 88 -8.69 28.34 0.43
CA ALA A 88 -8.96 28.25 -1.01
C ALA A 88 -9.34 26.84 -1.47
N VAL A 89 -8.64 25.81 -0.96
CA VAL A 89 -8.81 24.42 -1.39
C VAL A 89 -9.96 23.74 -0.66
N GLU A 90 -10.03 23.89 0.66
CA GLU A 90 -10.95 23.12 1.48
C GLU A 90 -12.32 23.79 1.64
N ASP A 91 -12.33 25.11 1.84
CA ASP A 91 -13.58 25.82 2.12
C ASP A 91 -13.48 27.32 1.76
N ARG A 92 -13.57 27.63 0.48
CA ARG A 92 -13.40 29.01 -0.04
C ARG A 92 -14.39 30.07 0.51
N THR A 93 -15.45 29.63 1.14
CA THR A 93 -16.45 30.49 1.79
C THR A 93 -16.45 30.33 3.31
N PHE A 94 -15.34 29.87 3.87
CA PHE A 94 -15.21 29.55 5.29
C PHE A 94 -15.65 30.69 6.20
N PHE A 95 -15.26 31.90 5.88
CA PHE A 95 -15.60 33.09 6.67
C PHE A 95 -17.04 33.61 6.47
N ASP A 96 -17.78 33.06 5.46
CA ASP A 96 -19.10 33.58 5.05
C ASP A 96 -20.28 32.73 5.56
N HIS A 97 -20.03 31.54 6.14
CA HIS A 97 -21.09 30.63 6.56
C HIS A 97 -20.94 30.16 8.02
N GLY A 98 -22.01 29.61 8.61
CA GLY A 98 -22.07 29.14 10.00
C GLY A 98 -22.04 27.62 10.12
N GLY A 99 -20.88 26.97 9.91
CA GLY A 99 -20.67 25.54 10.13
C GLY A 99 -20.99 24.64 8.95
N PHE A 100 -21.90 25.00 8.06
CA PHE A 100 -22.15 24.30 6.79
C PHE A 100 -22.49 25.29 5.68
N SER A 101 -22.13 24.94 4.46
CA SER A 101 -22.37 25.79 3.28
C SER A 101 -23.38 25.13 2.34
N ILE A 102 -24.61 25.60 2.34
CA ILE A 102 -25.62 25.14 1.36
C ILE A 102 -25.13 25.39 -0.07
N ARG A 103 -24.54 26.55 -0.33
CA ARG A 103 -23.95 26.89 -1.64
C ARG A 103 -22.80 25.95 -2.01
N GLY A 104 -22.00 25.54 -1.02
CA GLY A 104 -20.92 24.56 -1.18
C GLY A 104 -21.44 23.18 -1.57
N ILE A 105 -22.51 22.73 -0.93
CA ILE A 105 -23.16 21.43 -1.23
C ILE A 105 -23.72 21.41 -2.65
N PHE A 106 -24.48 22.45 -3.06
CA PHE A 106 -25.02 22.54 -4.41
C PHE A 106 -23.92 22.62 -5.48
N ARG A 107 -22.85 23.36 -5.23
CA ARG A 107 -21.72 23.46 -6.14
C ARG A 107 -21.01 22.11 -6.29
N ALA A 108 -20.74 21.40 -5.18
CA ALA A 108 -20.12 20.09 -5.22
C ALA A 108 -21.01 19.06 -5.94
N ALA A 109 -22.33 19.09 -5.69
CA ALA A 109 -23.29 18.24 -6.38
C ALA A 109 -23.29 18.48 -7.89
N ARG A 110 -23.25 19.75 -8.32
CA ARG A 110 -23.17 20.10 -9.75
C ARG A 110 -21.84 19.65 -10.37
N ALA A 111 -20.71 19.94 -9.73
CA ALA A 111 -19.38 19.56 -10.24
C ALA A 111 -19.23 18.03 -10.34
N ASN A 112 -19.77 17.29 -9.38
CA ASN A 112 -19.76 15.82 -9.39
C ASN A 112 -20.68 15.24 -10.46
N TRP A 113 -21.81 15.91 -10.76
CA TRP A 113 -22.70 15.54 -11.85
C TRP A 113 -22.03 15.77 -13.23
N GLU A 114 -21.44 16.96 -13.42
CA GLU A 114 -20.76 17.32 -14.67
C GLU A 114 -19.48 16.49 -14.91
N GLY A 115 -18.78 16.08 -13.84
CA GLY A 115 -17.55 15.29 -13.91
C GLY A 115 -17.74 13.77 -13.91
N GLY A 116 -18.97 13.25 -13.82
CA GLY A 116 -19.27 11.81 -13.83
C GLY A 116 -18.73 11.03 -12.63
N GLY A 117 -18.31 11.72 -11.54
CA GLY A 117 -17.74 11.12 -10.32
C GLY A 117 -17.53 12.14 -9.21
N ILE A 118 -16.91 11.71 -8.09
CA ILE A 118 -16.60 12.62 -6.97
C ILE A 118 -15.39 13.48 -7.33
N VAL A 119 -15.64 14.65 -7.94
CA VAL A 119 -14.62 15.62 -8.36
C VAL A 119 -14.39 16.70 -7.29
N GLN A 120 -15.42 17.04 -6.50
CA GLN A 120 -15.35 18.08 -5.48
C GLN A 120 -16.08 17.69 -4.18
N GLY A 121 -15.41 17.88 -3.02
CA GLY A 121 -16.00 17.71 -1.70
C GLY A 121 -16.84 18.92 -1.30
N GLY A 122 -17.97 18.67 -0.63
CA GLY A 122 -18.86 19.71 -0.10
C GLY A 122 -18.77 19.88 1.42
N SER A 123 -17.75 19.33 2.08
CA SER A 123 -17.54 19.47 3.54
C SER A 123 -16.80 20.76 3.87
N THR A 124 -17.22 21.46 4.92
CA THR A 124 -16.54 22.67 5.41
C THR A 124 -15.34 22.32 6.29
N ILE A 125 -14.42 23.29 6.48
CA ILE A 125 -13.30 23.17 7.43
C ILE A 125 -13.81 22.78 8.82
N THR A 126 -14.89 23.41 9.28
CA THR A 126 -15.50 23.11 10.59
C THR A 126 -16.00 21.66 10.68
N GLN A 127 -16.64 21.14 9.62
CA GLN A 127 -17.07 19.74 9.56
C GLN A 127 -15.88 18.76 9.55
N GLN A 128 -14.80 19.11 8.85
CA GLN A 128 -13.58 18.30 8.85
C GLN A 128 -12.93 18.32 10.23
N TYR A 129 -12.82 19.48 10.88
CA TYR A 129 -12.28 19.57 12.24
C TYR A 129 -13.10 18.72 13.23
N VAL A 130 -14.44 18.83 13.19
CA VAL A 130 -15.34 18.00 14.01
C VAL A 130 -15.07 16.50 13.79
N ARG A 131 -14.89 16.08 12.57
CA ARG A 131 -14.59 14.67 12.22
C ARG A 131 -13.26 14.20 12.81
N HIS A 132 -12.22 15.04 12.76
CA HIS A 132 -10.87 14.70 13.25
C HIS A 132 -10.73 14.82 14.77
N ALA A 133 -11.39 15.80 15.37
CA ALA A 133 -11.28 16.07 16.81
C ALA A 133 -12.19 15.19 17.67
N PHE A 134 -13.24 14.59 17.10
CA PHE A 134 -14.25 13.84 17.85
C PHE A 134 -14.44 12.41 17.32
N PRO A 135 -13.69 11.40 17.82
CA PRO A 135 -13.71 10.01 17.34
C PRO A 135 -15.10 9.36 17.37
N HIS A 136 -15.98 9.78 18.28
CA HIS A 136 -17.36 9.26 18.40
C HIS A 136 -18.27 9.68 17.22
N VAL A 137 -17.78 10.46 16.27
CA VAL A 137 -18.51 10.75 15.02
C VAL A 137 -18.61 9.50 14.15
N GLY A 138 -17.65 8.57 14.31
CA GLY A 138 -17.53 7.35 13.53
C GLY A 138 -16.85 7.59 12.17
N THR A 139 -16.21 6.54 11.67
CA THR A 139 -15.53 6.54 10.36
C THR A 139 -16.45 6.09 9.22
N ASP A 140 -17.61 5.47 9.55
CA ASP A 140 -18.53 4.92 8.56
C ASP A 140 -19.07 5.98 7.60
N ARG A 141 -19.07 5.67 6.31
CA ARG A 141 -19.60 6.54 5.25
C ARG A 141 -21.14 6.54 5.21
N THR A 142 -21.80 6.92 6.32
CA THR A 142 -23.25 6.94 6.44
C THR A 142 -23.83 8.35 6.38
N PHE A 143 -25.09 8.46 5.90
CA PHE A 143 -25.81 9.71 5.89
C PHE A 143 -26.02 10.26 7.33
N GLY A 144 -26.27 9.38 8.30
CA GLY A 144 -26.43 9.75 9.70
C GLY A 144 -25.18 10.40 10.31
N ARG A 145 -23.99 9.90 9.97
CA ARG A 145 -22.73 10.53 10.37
C ARG A 145 -22.60 11.94 9.79
N LYS A 146 -22.91 12.12 8.50
CA LYS A 146 -22.81 13.42 7.84
C LYS A 146 -23.73 14.47 8.44
N LEU A 147 -24.90 14.02 8.90
CA LEU A 147 -25.86 14.89 9.60
C LEU A 147 -25.34 15.31 10.98
N LYS A 148 -24.72 14.39 11.74
CA LYS A 148 -24.06 14.68 13.03
C LYS A 148 -22.90 15.67 12.86
N GLU A 149 -22.02 15.45 11.86
CA GLU A 149 -20.92 16.36 11.53
C GLU A 149 -21.43 17.79 11.30
N ALA A 150 -22.43 17.94 10.44
CA ALA A 150 -23.00 19.25 10.11
C ALA A 150 -23.59 19.92 11.34
N PHE A 151 -24.31 19.17 12.18
CA PHE A 151 -24.91 19.70 13.40
C PHE A 151 -23.85 20.16 14.41
N TRP A 152 -22.82 19.34 14.65
CA TRP A 152 -21.75 19.71 15.57
C TRP A 152 -20.89 20.85 15.05
N ALA A 153 -20.71 20.96 13.73
CA ALA A 153 -20.07 22.10 13.11
C ALA A 153 -20.83 23.41 13.41
N VAL A 154 -22.16 23.43 13.25
CA VAL A 154 -22.98 24.60 13.61
C VAL A 154 -22.88 24.92 15.11
N LYS A 155 -22.89 23.90 15.97
CA LYS A 155 -22.79 24.09 17.42
C LYS A 155 -21.42 24.65 17.83
N LEU A 156 -20.34 24.20 17.16
CA LEU A 156 -18.98 24.67 17.38
C LEU A 156 -18.86 26.15 16.97
N GLU A 157 -19.36 26.52 15.79
CA GLU A 157 -19.30 27.91 15.28
C GLU A 157 -20.15 28.92 16.08
N ARG A 158 -21.05 28.44 16.93
CA ARG A 158 -21.74 29.29 17.92
C ARG A 158 -20.91 29.56 19.18
N LYS A 159 -19.85 28.77 19.41
CA LYS A 159 -19.02 28.84 20.61
C LYS A 159 -17.61 29.36 20.35
N SER A 160 -17.12 29.21 19.12
CA SER A 160 -15.76 29.57 18.73
C SER A 160 -15.78 30.48 17.51
N SER A 161 -14.83 31.39 17.43
CA SER A 161 -14.60 32.24 16.25
C SER A 161 -14.09 31.44 15.06
N LYS A 162 -14.13 32.02 13.87
CA LYS A 162 -13.56 31.42 12.65
C LYS A 162 -12.06 31.21 12.77
N GLU A 163 -11.39 32.15 13.38
CA GLU A 163 -9.95 32.11 13.63
C GLU A 163 -9.60 30.98 14.57
N GLU A 164 -10.31 30.84 15.69
CA GLU A 164 -10.13 29.71 16.63
C GLU A 164 -10.38 28.36 15.96
N ILE A 165 -11.41 28.24 15.13
CA ILE A 165 -11.71 27.00 14.40
C ILE A 165 -10.61 26.69 13.39
N LEU A 166 -10.11 27.69 12.64
CA LEU A 166 -9.01 27.52 11.69
C LEU A 166 -7.70 27.13 12.39
N GLU A 167 -7.42 27.74 13.56
CA GLU A 167 -6.28 27.39 14.40
C GLU A 167 -6.34 25.93 14.83
N HIS A 168 -7.45 25.51 15.37
CA HIS A 168 -7.66 24.12 15.79
C HIS A 168 -7.58 23.14 14.62
N TYR A 169 -8.12 23.50 13.46
CA TYR A 169 -8.03 22.69 12.25
C TYR A 169 -6.59 22.54 11.80
N LEU A 170 -5.85 23.66 11.65
CA LEU A 170 -4.46 23.68 11.22
C LEU A 170 -3.51 23.00 12.20
N ASN A 171 -3.88 22.91 13.47
CA ASN A 171 -3.15 22.16 14.50
C ASN A 171 -3.53 20.66 14.56
N THR A 172 -4.55 20.22 13.79
CA THR A 172 -5.10 18.86 13.94
C THR A 172 -5.06 18.06 12.65
N VAL A 173 -5.20 18.74 11.49
CA VAL A 173 -5.31 18.07 10.18
C VAL A 173 -4.03 17.32 9.81
N TYR A 174 -4.21 16.16 9.18
CA TYR A 174 -3.12 15.30 8.73
C TYR A 174 -2.60 15.71 7.36
N PHE A 175 -1.29 15.91 7.26
CA PHE A 175 -0.59 16.30 6.03
C PHE A 175 0.19 15.16 5.36
N GLY A 176 0.17 13.96 5.94
CA GLY A 176 1.00 12.83 5.49
C GLY A 176 2.29 12.70 6.31
N ARG A 177 3.01 11.56 6.15
CA ARG A 177 4.29 11.29 6.82
C ARG A 177 4.24 11.42 8.34
N GLY A 178 3.11 11.08 8.97
CA GLY A 178 2.92 11.23 10.41
C GLY A 178 2.77 12.69 10.89
N ALA A 179 2.77 13.67 9.99
CA ALA A 179 2.68 15.08 10.35
C ALA A 179 1.22 15.51 10.60
N TYR A 180 0.89 15.71 11.85
CA TYR A 180 -0.38 16.28 12.31
C TYR A 180 -0.19 17.74 12.71
N GLY A 181 -0.89 18.62 12.00
CA GLY A 181 -0.78 20.06 12.18
C GLY A 181 0.29 20.72 11.30
N ALA A 182 0.11 22.03 11.11
CA ALA A 182 0.90 22.84 10.20
C ALA A 182 2.40 22.91 10.58
N GLU A 183 2.72 23.01 11.88
CA GLU A 183 4.10 23.07 12.35
C GLU A 183 4.82 21.75 12.10
N ALA A 184 4.17 20.62 12.44
CA ALA A 184 4.70 19.30 12.16
C ALA A 184 4.92 19.07 10.66
N ALA A 185 3.97 19.49 9.82
CA ALA A 185 4.09 19.38 8.39
C ALA A 185 5.26 20.22 7.82
N ALA A 186 5.39 21.48 8.25
CA ALA A 186 6.47 22.35 7.82
C ALA A 186 7.86 21.76 8.14
N ARG A 187 8.01 21.22 9.35
CA ARG A 187 9.25 20.58 9.78
C ARG A 187 9.52 19.27 9.07
N THR A 188 8.47 18.43 8.89
CA THR A 188 8.60 17.12 8.24
C THR A 188 8.97 17.23 6.78
N TYR A 189 8.35 18.16 6.05
CA TYR A 189 8.56 18.27 4.61
C TYR A 189 9.71 19.20 4.23
N PHE A 190 9.94 20.29 4.98
CA PHE A 190 10.86 21.35 4.57
C PHE A 190 11.89 21.75 5.63
N LYS A 191 11.83 21.23 6.86
CA LYS A 191 12.72 21.59 7.98
C LYS A 191 12.64 23.08 8.37
N VAL A 192 11.49 23.73 8.13
CA VAL A 192 11.21 25.11 8.53
C VAL A 192 10.05 25.14 9.53
N SER A 193 9.84 26.28 10.21
CA SER A 193 8.62 26.48 11.01
C SER A 193 7.41 26.76 10.13
N ALA A 194 6.19 26.55 10.67
CA ALA A 194 4.96 26.88 9.95
C ALA A 194 4.86 28.37 9.56
N ALA A 195 5.51 29.27 10.30
CA ALA A 195 5.55 30.68 10.01
C ALA A 195 6.41 31.04 8.78
N GLU A 196 7.42 30.21 8.49
CA GLU A 196 8.43 30.45 7.44
C GLU A 196 8.06 29.79 6.10
N LEU A 197 6.92 29.09 6.03
CA LEU A 197 6.48 28.44 4.80
C LEU A 197 6.31 29.46 3.67
N THR A 198 6.97 29.19 2.54
CA THR A 198 6.83 29.97 1.31
C THR A 198 5.45 29.78 0.66
N PRO A 199 5.05 30.62 -0.32
CA PRO A 199 3.82 30.44 -1.07
C PRO A 199 3.73 29.06 -1.77
N GLY A 200 4.83 28.60 -2.40
CA GLY A 200 4.88 27.31 -3.08
C GLY A 200 4.79 26.12 -2.12
N GLN A 201 5.51 26.16 -1.01
CA GLN A 201 5.44 25.15 0.06
C GLN A 201 4.03 25.10 0.68
N SER A 202 3.45 26.25 0.96
CA SER A 202 2.10 26.38 1.52
C SER A 202 1.03 25.80 0.60
N ALA A 203 1.12 26.08 -0.70
CA ALA A 203 0.21 25.54 -1.70
C ALA A 203 0.32 24.00 -1.80
N TYR A 204 1.53 23.48 -1.76
CA TYR A 204 1.74 22.02 -1.76
C TYR A 204 1.14 21.36 -0.52
N LEU A 205 1.48 21.85 0.69
CA LEU A 205 0.93 21.30 1.92
C LEU A 205 -0.59 21.34 1.95
N ALA A 206 -1.20 22.48 1.57
CA ALA A 206 -2.66 22.58 1.51
C ALA A 206 -3.29 21.54 0.56
N GLY A 207 -2.64 21.27 -0.58
CA GLY A 207 -3.08 20.25 -1.52
C GLY A 207 -3.02 18.82 -0.96
N LEU A 208 -2.03 18.52 -0.11
CA LEU A 208 -1.85 17.20 0.49
C LEU A 208 -3.02 16.77 1.37
N ILE A 209 -3.73 17.70 2.03
CA ILE A 209 -4.79 17.40 3.00
C ILE A 209 -5.81 16.40 2.45
N ARG A 210 -6.14 16.47 1.16
CA ARG A 210 -7.17 15.62 0.54
C ARG A 210 -6.74 14.18 0.29
N ALA A 211 -5.46 13.97 -0.02
CA ALA A 211 -4.93 12.65 -0.33
C ALA A 211 -3.40 12.63 -0.11
N PRO A 212 -2.92 12.69 1.13
CA PRO A 212 -1.50 12.85 1.44
C PRO A 212 -0.62 11.77 0.81
N GLN A 213 -1.07 10.51 0.83
CA GLN A 213 -0.30 9.38 0.30
C GLN A 213 -0.16 9.40 -1.23
N ARG A 214 -1.14 10.00 -1.93
CA ARG A 214 -1.16 10.01 -3.40
C ARG A 214 -0.19 11.02 -4.01
N TYR A 215 0.18 12.05 -3.27
CA TYR A 215 0.91 13.22 -3.79
C TYR A 215 2.25 13.43 -3.09
N GLN A 216 2.87 12.34 -2.60
CA GLN A 216 4.21 12.43 -2.01
C GLN A 216 5.24 12.80 -3.08
N ILE A 217 6.04 13.84 -2.80
CA ILE A 217 6.96 14.43 -3.76
C ILE A 217 8.12 13.49 -4.15
N ASP A 218 8.54 12.63 -3.23
CA ASP A 218 9.58 11.62 -3.45
C ASP A 218 9.09 10.40 -4.22
N ALA A 219 7.78 10.16 -4.24
CA ALA A 219 7.18 9.10 -5.05
C ALA A 219 6.91 9.58 -6.50
N ASP A 220 6.42 10.82 -6.67
CA ASP A 220 6.12 11.40 -7.98
C ASP A 220 6.21 12.93 -7.91
N ALA A 221 7.40 13.45 -8.20
CA ALA A 221 7.68 14.90 -8.17
C ALA A 221 6.80 15.67 -9.15
N ALA A 222 6.54 15.14 -10.34
CA ALA A 222 5.72 15.81 -11.34
C ALA A 222 4.25 15.95 -10.85
N ARG A 223 3.72 14.91 -10.22
CA ARG A 223 2.38 14.92 -9.64
C ARG A 223 2.27 15.90 -8.46
N ALA A 224 3.30 15.97 -7.62
CA ALA A 224 3.38 16.92 -6.50
C ALA A 224 3.42 18.37 -6.98
N ILE A 225 4.23 18.67 -8.01
CA ILE A 225 4.30 19.98 -8.65
C ILE A 225 2.95 20.37 -9.28
N ASN A 226 2.30 19.44 -9.97
CA ASN A 226 0.98 19.67 -10.55
C ASN A 226 -0.08 19.96 -9.47
N LEU A 227 -0.02 19.26 -8.34
CA LEU A 227 -0.88 19.53 -7.19
C LEU A 227 -0.65 20.95 -6.66
N ARG A 228 0.60 21.34 -6.37
CA ARG A 228 0.96 22.71 -5.96
C ARG A 228 0.40 23.74 -6.92
N ASN A 229 0.65 23.56 -8.22
CA ASN A 229 0.21 24.50 -9.24
C ASN A 229 -1.32 24.61 -9.29
N SER A 230 -2.05 23.52 -9.12
CA SER A 230 -3.52 23.54 -9.08
C SER A 230 -4.08 24.34 -7.89
N VAL A 231 -3.39 24.31 -6.74
CA VAL A 231 -3.73 25.13 -5.56
C VAL A 231 -3.43 26.61 -5.81
N ILE A 232 -2.29 26.92 -6.40
CA ILE A 232 -1.92 28.30 -6.79
C ILE A 232 -2.98 28.85 -7.77
N ASP A 233 -3.35 28.09 -8.80
CA ASP A 233 -4.40 28.47 -9.74
C ASP A 233 -5.75 28.74 -9.05
N GLN A 234 -6.06 27.94 -8.02
CA GLN A 234 -7.27 28.15 -7.24
C GLN A 234 -7.21 29.45 -6.44
N GLN A 235 -6.05 29.79 -5.84
CA GLN A 235 -5.88 31.05 -5.11
C GLN A 235 -5.99 32.26 -6.03
N VAL A 236 -5.41 32.19 -7.24
CA VAL A 236 -5.56 33.26 -8.25
C VAL A 236 -7.02 33.44 -8.67
N ARG A 237 -7.75 32.34 -8.95
CA ARG A 237 -9.19 32.40 -9.30
C ARG A 237 -10.08 32.99 -8.20
N LEU A 238 -9.61 33.01 -6.97
CA LEU A 238 -10.33 33.51 -5.80
C LEU A 238 -9.82 34.90 -5.36
N ASP A 239 -8.97 35.53 -6.15
CA ASP A 239 -8.31 36.83 -5.85
C ASP A 239 -7.56 36.82 -4.49
N LEU A 240 -7.08 35.62 -4.07
CA LEU A 240 -6.26 35.44 -2.86
C LEU A 240 -4.75 35.53 -3.13
N MET A 241 -4.35 35.57 -4.41
CA MET A 241 -2.97 35.66 -4.85
C MET A 241 -2.92 36.44 -6.18
N THR A 242 -1.99 37.37 -6.32
CA THR A 242 -1.78 38.07 -7.62
C THR A 242 -1.10 37.15 -8.63
N SER A 243 -1.21 37.45 -9.92
CA SER A 243 -0.56 36.67 -10.98
C SER A 243 0.97 36.67 -10.83
N GLU A 244 1.58 37.79 -10.46
CA GLU A 244 3.02 37.88 -10.23
C GLU A 244 3.50 37.03 -9.06
N ALA A 245 2.75 37.02 -7.96
CA ALA A 245 3.04 36.16 -6.80
C ALA A 245 2.85 34.67 -7.16
N ALA A 246 1.87 34.34 -7.98
CA ALA A 246 1.62 32.99 -8.46
C ALA A 246 2.78 32.49 -9.34
N ASP A 247 3.28 33.32 -10.24
CA ASP A 247 4.42 32.94 -11.09
C ASP A 247 5.69 32.75 -10.27
N ALA A 248 5.94 33.60 -9.27
CA ALA A 248 7.04 33.44 -8.34
C ALA A 248 6.92 32.13 -7.54
N ALA A 249 5.71 31.79 -7.05
CA ALA A 249 5.45 30.56 -6.30
C ALA A 249 5.59 29.27 -7.18
N ARG A 250 5.25 29.36 -8.47
CA ARG A 250 5.48 28.25 -9.42
C ARG A 250 6.95 28.08 -9.78
N ALA A 251 7.74 29.16 -9.76
CA ALA A 251 9.17 29.11 -10.02
C ALA A 251 9.99 28.53 -8.86
N GLU A 252 9.42 28.40 -7.67
CA GLU A 252 10.09 27.76 -6.56
C GLU A 252 10.44 26.30 -6.89
N ASP A 253 11.70 25.90 -6.65
CA ASP A 253 12.14 24.52 -6.79
C ASP A 253 11.68 23.70 -5.56
N LEU A 254 10.45 23.21 -5.64
CA LEU A 254 9.84 22.44 -4.56
C LEU A 254 10.61 21.15 -4.24
N VAL A 255 11.24 20.54 -5.26
CA VAL A 255 12.01 19.29 -5.10
C VAL A 255 13.30 19.54 -4.33
N ALA A 256 14.03 20.59 -4.66
CA ALA A 256 15.25 20.98 -3.95
C ALA A 256 14.96 21.44 -2.50
N GLN A 257 13.79 22.03 -2.26
CA GLN A 257 13.34 22.44 -0.93
C GLN A 257 12.86 21.29 -0.07
N PHE A 258 12.47 20.16 -0.66
CA PHE A 258 12.00 18.99 0.06
C PHE A 258 13.13 18.33 0.83
N LYS A 259 12.98 18.31 2.15
CA LYS A 259 13.95 17.71 3.09
C LYS A 259 13.20 16.76 4.02
N PRO A 260 12.94 15.53 3.57
CA PRO A 260 12.12 14.61 4.34
C PRO A 260 12.71 14.39 5.73
N GLY A 261 11.88 14.61 6.74
CA GLY A 261 12.12 14.14 8.09
C GLY A 261 11.44 12.79 8.25
N VAL A 262 12.10 11.85 8.90
CA VAL A 262 11.43 10.62 9.34
C VAL A 262 10.53 11.01 10.51
N SER A 263 9.21 10.94 10.32
CA SER A 263 8.22 11.27 11.35
C SER A 263 7.52 10.03 11.93
N VAL A 264 8.02 8.85 11.61
CA VAL A 264 7.59 7.59 12.23
C VAL A 264 8.82 6.98 12.87
N GLU A 265 9.04 7.22 14.16
CA GLU A 265 9.88 6.31 14.92
C GLU A 265 9.13 4.99 15.02
N VAL A 266 9.50 4.07 14.18
CA VAL A 266 9.27 2.67 14.43
C VAL A 266 10.36 2.29 15.42
N ASP A 267 10.02 2.18 16.69
CA ASP A 267 10.93 1.55 17.67
C ASP A 267 10.97 0.06 17.34
N SER A 268 11.64 -0.25 16.23
CA SER A 268 11.91 -1.60 15.79
C SER A 268 13.41 -1.84 15.90
N ALA A 269 13.85 -2.13 17.10
CA ALA A 269 15.19 -2.69 17.31
C ALA A 269 15.33 -4.05 16.58
N ARG A 270 14.21 -4.60 16.08
CA ARG A 270 14.14 -5.90 15.41
C ARG A 270 13.17 -5.85 14.23
N ALA A 271 13.47 -6.58 13.16
CA ALA A 271 12.60 -6.83 12.02
C ALA A 271 12.05 -5.57 11.29
N GLY A 272 12.82 -4.49 11.17
CA GLY A 272 12.36 -3.21 10.63
C GLY A 272 11.72 -3.32 9.25
N TYR A 273 12.26 -4.15 8.35
CA TYR A 273 11.68 -4.41 7.03
C TYR A 273 10.31 -5.09 7.09
N PHE A 274 10.13 -6.03 8.01
CA PHE A 274 8.85 -6.70 8.23
C PHE A 274 7.81 -5.72 8.81
N VAL A 275 8.21 -4.93 9.79
CA VAL A 275 7.34 -3.91 10.42
C VAL A 275 6.89 -2.87 9.41
N GLU A 276 7.78 -2.40 8.53
CA GLU A 276 7.43 -1.47 7.45
C GLU A 276 6.48 -2.13 6.43
N TYR A 277 6.70 -3.41 6.11
CA TYR A 277 5.79 -4.15 5.25
C TYR A 277 4.39 -4.29 5.88
N VAL A 278 4.32 -4.62 7.18
CA VAL A 278 3.06 -4.64 7.94
C VAL A 278 2.36 -3.28 7.85
N ARG A 279 3.08 -2.16 8.05
CA ARG A 279 2.50 -0.82 7.94
C ARG A 279 1.88 -0.58 6.56
N ARG A 280 2.58 -0.94 5.49
CA ARG A 280 2.05 -0.80 4.12
C ARG A 280 0.81 -1.64 3.89
N MET A 281 0.79 -2.88 4.38
CA MET A 281 -0.40 -3.74 4.31
C MET A 281 -1.60 -3.12 5.06
N LEU A 282 -1.38 -2.54 6.24
CA LEU A 282 -2.45 -1.86 7.00
C LEU A 282 -3.11 -0.73 6.19
N LEU A 283 -2.31 0.02 5.42
CA LEU A 283 -2.79 1.11 4.56
C LEU A 283 -3.47 0.62 3.28
N SER A 284 -2.90 -0.44 2.62
CA SER A 284 -3.32 -0.85 1.27
C SER A 284 -4.38 -1.94 1.26
N GLU A 285 -4.38 -2.86 2.23
CA GLU A 285 -5.25 -4.03 2.25
C GLU A 285 -6.34 -3.97 3.32
N PHE A 286 -6.15 -3.15 4.36
CA PHE A 286 -7.10 -3.01 5.47
C PHE A 286 -7.77 -1.64 5.51
N ASP A 287 -7.48 -0.75 4.54
CA ASP A 287 -8.04 0.61 4.43
C ASP A 287 -7.92 1.44 5.71
N LEU A 288 -6.94 1.13 6.57
CA LEU A 288 -6.66 1.89 7.77
C LEU A 288 -5.93 3.19 7.42
N THR A 289 -6.26 4.25 8.12
CA THR A 289 -5.57 5.54 7.99
C THR A 289 -4.29 5.55 8.83
N ASP A 290 -3.31 6.39 8.45
CA ASP A 290 -2.13 6.62 9.29
C ASP A 290 -2.54 7.07 10.71
N GLU A 291 -3.63 7.81 10.87
CA GLU A 291 -4.15 8.22 12.17
C GLU A 291 -4.58 7.01 13.01
N GLU A 292 -5.32 6.08 12.45
CA GLU A 292 -5.73 4.85 13.14
C GLU A 292 -4.53 3.98 13.49
N ILE A 293 -3.55 3.87 12.58
CA ILE A 293 -2.33 3.10 12.80
C ILE A 293 -1.47 3.71 13.91
N LEU A 294 -1.27 5.04 13.90
CA LEU A 294 -0.36 5.72 14.82
C LEU A 294 -1.00 6.01 16.19
N ARG A 295 -2.32 6.16 16.27
CA ARG A 295 -3.06 6.69 17.44
C ARG A 295 -4.20 5.82 17.91
N GLY A 296 -4.58 4.83 17.11
CA GLY A 296 -5.73 3.98 17.40
C GLY A 296 -5.49 2.95 18.50
N GLY A 297 -4.25 2.83 19.02
CA GLY A 297 -3.90 1.83 20.02
C GLY A 297 -4.13 0.40 19.55
N LEU A 298 -3.96 0.15 18.25
CA LEU A 298 -4.23 -1.16 17.65
C LEU A 298 -3.25 -2.21 18.17
N GLU A 299 -3.74 -3.43 18.34
CA GLU A 299 -2.94 -4.63 18.50
C GLU A 299 -2.93 -5.38 17.17
N ILE A 300 -1.76 -5.39 16.50
CA ILE A 300 -1.55 -6.04 15.20
C ILE A 300 -0.80 -7.34 15.45
N HIS A 301 -1.51 -8.45 15.42
CA HIS A 301 -0.94 -9.80 15.56
C HIS A 301 -0.40 -10.26 14.22
N THR A 302 0.87 -10.66 14.19
CA THR A 302 1.56 -11.09 12.99
C THR A 302 2.04 -12.53 13.10
N THR A 303 2.59 -13.04 12.00
CA THR A 303 3.12 -14.39 11.90
C THR A 303 4.61 -14.49 12.16
N LEU A 304 5.31 -13.37 12.42
CA LEU A 304 6.75 -13.35 12.58
C LEU A 304 7.20 -14.24 13.75
N ASP A 305 8.22 -15.06 13.50
CA ASP A 305 8.94 -15.81 14.52
C ASP A 305 10.26 -15.08 14.83
N ILE A 306 10.40 -14.61 16.04
CA ILE A 306 11.55 -13.78 16.45
C ILE A 306 12.86 -14.54 16.29
N ALA A 307 12.90 -15.82 16.68
CA ALA A 307 14.11 -16.62 16.58
C ALA A 307 14.52 -16.88 15.13
N MET A 308 13.54 -17.12 14.26
CA MET A 308 13.80 -17.25 12.81
C MET A 308 14.23 -15.92 12.19
N GLN A 309 13.66 -14.81 12.61
CA GLN A 309 14.05 -13.47 12.15
C GLN A 309 15.50 -13.14 12.55
N ASP A 310 15.85 -13.32 13.82
CA ASP A 310 17.21 -13.10 14.33
C ASP A 310 18.22 -13.99 13.58
N ALA A 311 17.88 -15.25 13.34
CA ALA A 311 18.71 -16.17 12.56
C ALA A 311 18.86 -15.76 11.09
N ALA A 312 17.79 -15.26 10.46
CA ALA A 312 17.81 -14.80 9.08
C ALA A 312 18.69 -13.56 8.91
N GLU A 313 18.55 -12.58 9.79
CA GLU A 313 19.41 -11.38 9.80
C GLU A 313 20.88 -11.70 10.07
N ALA A 314 21.14 -12.60 11.03
CA ALA A 314 22.50 -13.06 11.31
C ALA A 314 23.12 -13.81 10.12
N ALA A 315 22.34 -14.63 9.40
CA ALA A 315 22.79 -15.36 8.21
C ALA A 315 23.18 -14.38 7.09
N VAL A 316 22.37 -13.37 6.82
CA VAL A 316 22.70 -12.35 5.81
C VAL A 316 23.97 -11.60 6.18
N ARG A 317 24.06 -11.12 7.43
CA ARG A 317 25.27 -10.41 7.92
C ARG A 317 26.53 -11.26 7.92
N SER A 318 26.43 -12.57 8.15
CA SER A 318 27.59 -13.46 8.18
C SER A 318 28.22 -13.72 6.81
N VAL A 319 27.47 -13.49 5.74
CA VAL A 319 27.91 -13.71 4.35
C VAL A 319 28.29 -12.39 3.68
N LEU A 320 27.59 -11.32 4.00
CA LEU A 320 27.72 -9.99 3.41
C LEU A 320 28.10 -8.98 4.49
N ASP A 321 29.37 -9.04 4.91
CA ASP A 321 29.89 -8.27 6.07
C ASP A 321 30.64 -6.99 5.65
N SER A 322 31.01 -6.85 4.37
CA SER A 322 31.69 -5.66 3.85
C SER A 322 30.70 -4.55 3.46
N PRO A 323 31.01 -3.26 3.74
CA PRO A 323 30.19 -2.14 3.27
C PRO A 323 30.00 -2.07 1.74
N THR A 324 30.88 -2.73 0.98
CA THR A 324 30.85 -2.77 -0.50
C THR A 324 30.06 -3.95 -1.06
N ASP A 325 29.62 -4.87 -0.21
CA ASP A 325 28.81 -6.01 -0.65
C ASP A 325 27.43 -5.57 -1.19
N PRO A 326 26.84 -6.33 -2.10
CA PRO A 326 25.50 -6.04 -2.62
C PRO A 326 24.43 -6.19 -1.53
N GLU A 327 23.28 -5.60 -1.75
CA GLU A 327 22.09 -5.85 -0.92
C GLU A 327 21.61 -7.30 -1.05
N ALA A 328 20.93 -7.79 -0.02
CA ALA A 328 20.32 -9.11 0.00
C ALA A 328 18.94 -9.08 0.63
N ALA A 329 18.09 -10.01 0.21
CA ALA A 329 16.80 -10.23 0.82
C ALA A 329 16.58 -11.72 1.10
N LEU A 330 15.87 -12.01 2.20
CA LEU A 330 15.53 -13.36 2.61
C LEU A 330 14.09 -13.39 3.12
N VAL A 331 13.32 -14.39 2.66
CA VAL A 331 11.99 -14.69 3.20
C VAL A 331 11.93 -16.14 3.64
N ALA A 332 11.49 -16.37 4.88
CA ALA A 332 11.15 -17.69 5.37
C ALA A 332 9.63 -17.81 5.54
N MET A 333 9.06 -18.86 4.96
CA MET A 333 7.63 -19.13 4.99
C MET A 333 7.40 -20.56 5.47
N ASP A 334 6.39 -20.74 6.34
CA ASP A 334 6.01 -22.07 6.79
C ASP A 334 5.02 -22.76 5.83
N PRO A 335 4.72 -24.06 6.06
CA PRO A 335 3.78 -24.80 5.22
C PRO A 335 2.37 -24.22 5.14
N GLN A 336 1.97 -23.39 6.08
CA GLN A 336 0.67 -22.72 6.13
C GLN A 336 0.67 -21.36 5.43
N GLY A 337 1.79 -20.95 4.84
CA GLY A 337 1.95 -19.66 4.16
C GLY A 337 2.29 -18.49 5.10
N GLN A 338 2.49 -18.77 6.40
CA GLN A 338 2.84 -17.75 7.35
C GLN A 338 4.28 -17.29 7.13
N VAL A 339 4.48 -15.99 6.95
CA VAL A 339 5.81 -15.40 6.83
C VAL A 339 6.45 -15.35 8.22
N ARG A 340 7.46 -16.18 8.43
CA ARG A 340 8.14 -16.36 9.72
C ARG A 340 9.36 -15.46 9.89
N ALA A 341 10.02 -15.10 8.78
CA ALA A 341 11.10 -14.12 8.77
C ALA A 341 11.12 -13.35 7.45
N MET A 342 11.51 -12.09 7.49
CA MET A 342 11.67 -11.23 6.33
C MET A 342 12.85 -10.27 6.54
N VAL A 343 13.87 -10.40 5.69
CA VAL A 343 15.00 -9.48 5.60
C VAL A 343 14.92 -8.80 4.25
N GLY A 344 14.77 -7.50 4.22
CA GLY A 344 14.60 -6.72 2.99
C GLY A 344 15.86 -5.97 2.54
N GLY A 345 16.96 -6.10 3.26
CA GLY A 345 18.26 -5.49 3.01
C GLY A 345 19.28 -5.97 4.04
N ARG A 346 20.57 -5.69 3.83
CA ARG A 346 21.64 -6.15 4.73
C ARG A 346 21.59 -5.53 6.12
N ASP A 347 21.11 -4.32 6.23
CA ASP A 347 21.15 -3.53 7.45
C ASP A 347 19.83 -2.81 7.65
N VAL A 348 19.24 -2.97 8.83
CA VAL A 348 17.96 -2.30 9.18
C VAL A 348 18.14 -0.78 9.18
N ASP A 349 19.32 -0.29 9.59
CA ASP A 349 19.66 1.13 9.52
C ASP A 349 19.86 1.62 8.08
N SER A 350 19.97 0.70 7.12
CA SER A 350 20.08 1.02 5.69
C SER A 350 18.73 1.31 5.02
N ILE A 351 17.60 1.20 5.73
CA ILE A 351 16.30 1.67 5.19
C ILE A 351 16.42 3.11 4.71
N GLU A 352 17.18 3.96 5.42
CA GLU A 352 17.50 5.31 4.97
C GLU A 352 18.44 5.32 3.73
N ARG A 353 19.44 4.46 3.69
CA ARG A 353 20.41 4.35 2.58
C ARG A 353 19.81 3.68 1.35
N ALA A 354 19.03 2.64 1.54
CA ALA A 354 18.30 1.96 0.47
C ALA A 354 17.05 2.73 -0.01
N ARG A 355 16.87 3.99 0.41
CA ARG A 355 15.70 4.83 0.08
C ARG A 355 14.37 4.20 0.47
N GLY A 356 14.34 3.42 1.55
CA GLY A 356 13.14 2.71 2.00
C GLY A 356 12.75 1.49 1.16
N PHE A 357 13.65 0.96 0.32
CA PHE A 357 13.39 -0.25 -0.47
C PHE A 357 13.44 -1.50 0.40
N ASN A 358 12.37 -2.27 0.37
CA ASN A 358 12.33 -3.63 0.87
C ASN A 358 12.47 -4.58 -0.33
N PHE A 359 13.67 -5.17 -0.52
CA PHE A 359 13.92 -6.07 -1.64
C PHE A 359 13.24 -7.44 -1.51
N ALA A 360 12.62 -7.74 -0.35
CA ALA A 360 11.88 -8.99 -0.14
C ALA A 360 10.50 -8.99 -0.80
N VAL A 361 9.95 -7.81 -1.09
CA VAL A 361 8.58 -7.62 -1.59
C VAL A 361 8.53 -6.53 -2.65
N ASP A 362 7.56 -6.63 -3.57
CA ASP A 362 7.17 -5.51 -4.42
C ASP A 362 5.90 -4.88 -3.88
N VAL A 363 5.97 -3.62 -3.50
CA VAL A 363 4.82 -2.89 -3.00
C VAL A 363 4.46 -1.80 -4.01
N ASN A 364 3.30 -1.96 -4.61
CA ASN A 364 2.74 -1.01 -5.59
C ASN A 364 3.55 -0.80 -6.87
N GLY A 365 4.25 -1.83 -7.37
CA GLY A 365 5.00 -1.74 -8.62
C GLY A 365 6.25 -0.86 -8.53
N THR A 366 6.83 -0.74 -7.33
CA THR A 366 8.05 0.07 -7.12
C THR A 366 9.34 -0.64 -7.54
N GLY A 367 9.24 -1.86 -8.12
CA GLY A 367 10.38 -2.56 -8.71
C GLY A 367 11.26 -3.29 -7.68
N GLY A 368 10.68 -3.81 -6.60
CA GLY A 368 11.40 -4.64 -5.61
C GLY A 368 11.89 -5.98 -6.17
N GLY A 369 11.28 -6.45 -7.26
CA GLY A 369 11.66 -7.69 -7.93
C GLY A 369 13.02 -7.65 -8.61
N ARG A 370 13.58 -8.84 -8.80
CA ARG A 370 14.83 -9.08 -9.54
C ARG A 370 14.70 -10.35 -10.38
N PRO A 371 15.45 -10.46 -11.50
CA PRO A 371 15.48 -11.69 -12.28
C PRO A 371 15.88 -12.88 -11.40
N ALA A 372 15.02 -13.91 -11.37
CA ALA A 372 15.26 -15.10 -10.52
C ALA A 372 16.35 -16.02 -11.05
N GLY A 373 16.81 -15.80 -12.27
CA GLY A 373 17.79 -16.64 -12.90
C GLY A 373 17.34 -18.10 -12.97
N SER A 374 18.28 -19.02 -12.81
CA SER A 374 18.02 -20.47 -12.92
C SER A 374 17.06 -21.04 -11.87
N ALA A 375 16.60 -20.27 -10.87
CA ALA A 375 15.53 -20.71 -9.96
C ALA A 375 14.20 -20.94 -10.72
N PHE A 376 13.97 -20.23 -11.83
CA PHE A 376 12.81 -20.41 -12.69
C PHE A 376 12.75 -21.75 -13.42
N LYS A 377 13.87 -22.46 -13.56
CA LYS A 377 13.90 -23.82 -14.11
C LYS A 377 12.97 -24.78 -13.37
N THR A 378 12.67 -24.51 -12.10
CA THR A 378 11.71 -25.29 -11.32
C THR A 378 10.31 -25.24 -11.93
N PHE A 379 9.86 -24.08 -12.43
CA PHE A 379 8.56 -23.96 -13.10
C PHE A 379 8.54 -24.67 -14.46
N THR A 380 9.65 -24.58 -15.21
CA THR A 380 9.80 -25.35 -16.46
C THR A 380 9.74 -26.86 -16.20
N LEU A 381 10.40 -27.34 -15.13
CA LEU A 381 10.35 -28.74 -14.72
C LEU A 381 8.92 -29.17 -14.37
N ALA A 382 8.21 -28.37 -13.57
CA ALA A 382 6.82 -28.66 -13.20
C ALA A 382 5.90 -28.69 -14.43
N ALA A 383 6.01 -27.69 -15.31
CA ALA A 383 5.26 -27.64 -16.57
C ALA A 383 5.57 -28.83 -17.49
N PHE A 384 6.82 -29.24 -17.58
CA PHE A 384 7.24 -30.41 -18.35
C PHE A 384 6.59 -31.71 -17.83
N LEU A 385 6.48 -31.85 -16.52
CA LEU A 385 5.82 -32.99 -15.87
C LEU A 385 4.30 -32.94 -16.06
N GLU A 386 3.67 -31.76 -16.00
CA GLU A 386 2.25 -31.58 -16.30
C GLU A 386 1.89 -31.96 -17.74
N GLU A 387 2.84 -31.79 -18.68
CA GLU A 387 2.73 -32.27 -20.07
C GLU A 387 2.95 -33.79 -20.21
N GLY A 388 2.97 -34.54 -19.08
CA GLY A 388 3.09 -35.99 -19.05
C GLY A 388 4.47 -36.51 -19.40
N LYS A 389 5.51 -35.70 -19.37
CA LYS A 389 6.88 -36.12 -19.67
C LYS A 389 7.60 -36.67 -18.44
N SER A 390 8.61 -37.48 -18.65
CA SER A 390 9.37 -38.16 -17.61
C SER A 390 10.67 -37.44 -17.27
N ILE A 391 11.10 -37.46 -16.01
CA ILE A 391 12.44 -37.00 -15.60
C ILE A 391 13.58 -37.82 -16.23
N ARG A 392 13.27 -39.02 -16.81
CA ARG A 392 14.20 -39.83 -17.56
C ARG A 392 14.33 -39.41 -19.02
N SER A 393 13.53 -38.46 -19.51
CA SER A 393 13.70 -37.89 -20.84
C SER A 393 15.10 -37.28 -20.98
N THR A 394 15.77 -37.52 -22.08
CA THR A 394 17.15 -37.08 -22.32
C THR A 394 17.21 -36.00 -23.40
N PHE A 395 18.07 -35.04 -23.20
CA PHE A 395 18.35 -33.96 -24.14
C PHE A 395 19.86 -33.74 -24.29
N SER A 396 20.24 -33.12 -25.38
CA SER A 396 21.64 -32.74 -25.61
C SER A 396 22.02 -31.54 -24.75
N GLY A 397 23.02 -31.69 -23.91
CA GLY A 397 23.65 -30.62 -23.13
C GLY A 397 24.81 -29.96 -23.85
N ALA A 398 24.71 -29.75 -25.19
CA ALA A 398 25.71 -29.03 -25.94
C ALA A 398 26.08 -27.70 -25.30
N SER A 399 27.31 -27.23 -25.40
CA SER A 399 27.79 -25.99 -24.78
C SER A 399 26.98 -24.75 -25.20
N SER A 400 26.50 -24.75 -26.46
CA SER A 400 25.60 -23.73 -27.00
C SER A 400 24.68 -24.36 -28.03
N ILE A 401 23.46 -23.82 -28.13
CA ILE A 401 22.45 -24.18 -29.14
C ILE A 401 21.81 -22.92 -29.71
N SER A 402 21.34 -23.04 -30.97
CA SER A 402 20.56 -21.97 -31.61
C SER A 402 19.21 -22.54 -32.02
N ILE A 403 18.16 -21.98 -31.44
CA ILE A 403 16.77 -22.40 -31.65
C ILE A 403 16.11 -21.45 -32.65
N ASN A 404 15.76 -21.98 -33.82
CA ASN A 404 15.08 -21.25 -34.88
C ASN A 404 13.63 -21.76 -35.01
N SER A 405 12.78 -21.38 -34.09
CA SER A 405 11.35 -21.73 -34.13
C SER A 405 10.49 -20.50 -33.88
N ASP A 406 9.26 -20.50 -34.38
CA ASP A 406 8.33 -19.38 -34.16
C ASP A 406 7.97 -19.20 -32.69
N ARG A 407 8.10 -20.26 -31.89
CA ARG A 407 7.84 -20.25 -30.44
C ARG A 407 8.91 -19.50 -29.64
N CYS A 408 10.18 -19.64 -30.07
CA CYS A 408 11.35 -19.22 -29.28
C CYS A 408 12.29 -18.32 -30.08
N ARG A 409 11.74 -17.37 -30.85
CA ARG A 409 12.58 -16.39 -31.56
C ARG A 409 12.94 -15.23 -30.65
N ASP A 410 14.14 -14.67 -30.87
CA ASP A 410 14.55 -13.37 -30.32
C ASP A 410 14.32 -12.30 -31.42
N GLY A 411 13.13 -11.75 -31.45
CA GLY A 411 12.67 -10.95 -32.59
C GLY A 411 12.65 -11.75 -33.87
N ASN A 412 13.40 -11.32 -34.90
CA ASN A 412 13.55 -12.03 -36.19
C ASN A 412 14.76 -12.97 -36.25
N LYS A 413 15.46 -13.18 -35.12
CA LYS A 413 16.67 -14.00 -35.07
C LYS A 413 16.43 -15.31 -34.32
N PRO A 414 17.20 -16.39 -34.63
CA PRO A 414 17.21 -17.56 -33.77
C PRO A 414 17.65 -17.22 -32.36
N TRP A 415 16.98 -17.83 -31.36
CA TRP A 415 17.36 -17.68 -29.96
C TRP A 415 18.59 -18.54 -29.66
N THR A 416 19.71 -17.91 -29.30
CA THR A 416 20.97 -18.61 -28.99
C THR A 416 21.15 -18.67 -27.47
N VAL A 417 21.37 -19.87 -26.94
CA VAL A 417 21.55 -20.16 -25.53
C VAL A 417 22.85 -20.90 -25.30
N SER A 418 23.63 -20.43 -24.33
CA SER A 418 24.88 -21.10 -23.91
C SER A 418 24.81 -21.52 -22.45
N ASN A 419 25.50 -22.58 -22.09
CA ASN A 419 25.70 -22.98 -20.71
C ASN A 419 26.74 -22.07 -20.03
N TYR A 420 26.66 -21.99 -18.68
CA TYR A 420 27.66 -21.26 -17.91
C TYR A 420 29.08 -21.75 -18.26
N GLY A 421 30.00 -20.82 -18.49
CA GLY A 421 31.37 -21.12 -18.87
C GLY A 421 31.50 -21.87 -20.20
N ASN A 422 30.47 -21.86 -21.06
CA ASN A 422 30.41 -22.65 -22.30
C ASN A 422 30.67 -24.17 -22.10
N ALA A 423 30.29 -24.71 -20.95
CA ALA A 423 30.45 -26.11 -20.62
C ALA A 423 29.52 -27.01 -21.46
N GLY A 424 30.05 -28.11 -22.00
CA GLY A 424 29.28 -29.17 -22.65
C GLY A 424 29.06 -30.35 -21.70
N TYR A 425 27.85 -30.92 -21.70
CA TYR A 425 27.46 -32.00 -20.77
C TYR A 425 27.09 -33.32 -21.46
N GLY A 426 27.17 -33.41 -22.79
CA GLY A 426 26.69 -34.57 -23.52
C GLY A 426 25.16 -34.71 -23.41
N TYR A 427 24.68 -35.95 -23.42
CA TYR A 427 23.26 -36.23 -23.19
C TYR A 427 22.99 -36.47 -21.70
N LEU A 428 22.06 -35.69 -21.12
CA LEU A 428 21.62 -35.83 -19.74
C LEU A 428 20.11 -36.08 -19.69
N ASP A 429 19.69 -36.82 -18.68
CA ASP A 429 18.28 -36.82 -18.25
C ASP A 429 17.93 -35.53 -17.53
N ILE A 430 16.64 -35.31 -17.24
CA ILE A 430 16.18 -34.09 -16.61
C ILE A 430 16.74 -33.92 -15.20
N THR A 431 16.98 -35.00 -14.48
CA THR A 431 17.60 -34.93 -13.13
C THR A 431 19.03 -34.41 -13.23
N GLY A 432 19.85 -34.98 -14.13
CA GLY A 432 21.20 -34.49 -14.38
C GLY A 432 21.25 -33.07 -14.91
N ALA A 433 20.32 -32.73 -15.82
CA ALA A 433 20.19 -31.37 -16.34
C ALA A 433 19.87 -30.34 -15.27
N THR A 434 19.01 -30.71 -14.29
CA THR A 434 18.62 -29.82 -13.19
C THR A 434 19.74 -29.67 -12.15
N THR A 435 20.41 -30.77 -11.79
CA THR A 435 21.51 -30.75 -10.82
C THR A 435 22.71 -29.94 -11.33
N SER A 436 22.98 -30.00 -12.63
CA SER A 436 24.03 -29.19 -13.29
C SER A 436 23.54 -27.84 -13.80
N SER A 437 22.26 -27.54 -13.64
CA SER A 437 21.63 -26.28 -14.07
C SER A 437 21.83 -25.95 -15.56
N VAL A 438 21.73 -26.95 -16.45
CA VAL A 438 22.08 -26.84 -17.87
C VAL A 438 21.08 -25.97 -18.64
N ASN A 439 21.51 -24.81 -19.13
CA ASN A 439 20.66 -23.85 -19.84
C ASN A 439 20.11 -24.41 -21.15
N THR A 440 20.99 -25.04 -21.94
CA THR A 440 20.66 -25.54 -23.28
C THR A 440 19.61 -26.64 -23.26
N ILE A 441 19.58 -27.49 -22.24
CA ILE A 441 18.52 -28.49 -22.05
C ILE A 441 17.20 -27.82 -21.70
N TYR A 442 17.19 -26.90 -20.78
CA TYR A 442 15.97 -26.18 -20.40
C TYR A 442 15.40 -25.33 -21.54
N ALA A 443 16.24 -24.76 -22.37
CA ALA A 443 15.82 -24.09 -23.60
C ALA A 443 15.13 -25.04 -24.58
N GLN A 444 15.64 -26.27 -24.75
CA GLN A 444 15.00 -27.31 -25.57
C GLN A 444 13.63 -27.70 -24.95
N MET A 445 13.56 -27.91 -23.64
CA MET A 445 12.29 -28.20 -22.96
C MET A 445 11.23 -27.11 -23.21
N MET A 446 11.59 -25.83 -23.15
CA MET A 446 10.71 -24.72 -23.45
C MET A 446 10.23 -24.72 -24.89
N ASN A 447 11.16 -24.96 -25.84
CA ASN A 447 10.85 -24.94 -27.25
C ASN A 447 10.00 -26.14 -27.71
N GLU A 448 10.35 -27.34 -27.24
CA GLU A 448 9.79 -28.59 -27.77
C GLU A 448 8.53 -29.05 -27.04
N VAL A 449 8.41 -28.74 -25.73
CA VAL A 449 7.36 -29.29 -24.86
C VAL A 449 6.53 -28.21 -24.15
N VAL A 450 7.18 -27.37 -23.31
CA VAL A 450 6.49 -26.58 -22.32
C VAL A 450 5.74 -25.39 -22.91
N SER A 451 6.33 -24.62 -23.78
CA SER A 451 5.90 -23.29 -24.25
C SER A 451 5.94 -22.18 -23.18
N PRO A 452 6.14 -20.92 -23.58
CA PRO A 452 6.08 -19.78 -22.66
C PRO A 452 4.73 -19.64 -21.94
N GLN A 453 3.62 -19.90 -22.63
CA GLN A 453 2.26 -19.81 -22.08
C GLN A 453 2.04 -20.85 -20.98
N LYS A 454 2.48 -22.11 -21.19
CA LYS A 454 2.38 -23.16 -20.18
C LYS A 454 3.26 -22.85 -18.97
N PHE A 455 4.45 -22.29 -19.19
CA PHE A 455 5.32 -21.82 -18.12
C PHE A 455 4.62 -20.75 -17.27
N ILE A 456 4.04 -19.71 -17.90
CA ILE A 456 3.31 -18.62 -17.22
C ILE A 456 2.11 -19.17 -16.44
N GLU A 457 1.36 -20.12 -17.01
CA GLU A 457 0.25 -20.80 -16.34
C GLU A 457 0.71 -21.47 -15.05
N VAL A 458 1.80 -22.25 -15.10
CA VAL A 458 2.31 -22.99 -13.94
C VAL A 458 2.90 -22.04 -12.90
N ALA A 459 3.65 -21.02 -13.30
CA ALA A 459 4.15 -20.00 -12.40
C ALA A 459 2.98 -19.26 -11.70
N GLY A 460 1.96 -18.85 -12.47
CA GLY A 460 0.76 -18.20 -11.94
C GLY A 460 -0.03 -19.05 -10.93
N LYS A 461 -0.17 -20.36 -11.21
CA LYS A 461 -0.77 -21.32 -10.26
C LYS A 461 -0.05 -21.34 -8.91
N THR A 462 1.27 -21.16 -8.91
CA THR A 462 2.06 -21.14 -7.67
C THR A 462 2.14 -19.75 -7.02
N GLY A 463 1.56 -18.72 -7.63
CA GLY A 463 1.50 -17.36 -7.09
C GLY A 463 2.56 -16.39 -7.63
N VAL A 464 3.32 -16.79 -8.67
CA VAL A 464 4.28 -15.90 -9.35
C VAL A 464 3.62 -15.29 -10.58
N ALA A 465 3.39 -13.98 -10.52
CA ALA A 465 2.78 -13.23 -11.62
C ALA A 465 3.85 -12.79 -12.63
N ILE A 466 3.74 -13.26 -13.86
CA ILE A 466 4.67 -12.89 -14.96
C ILE A 466 3.90 -11.98 -15.93
N PRO A 467 4.40 -10.75 -16.20
CA PRO A 467 3.79 -9.86 -17.16
C PRO A 467 3.79 -10.47 -18.58
N GLU A 468 2.72 -10.20 -19.36
CA GLU A 468 2.63 -10.66 -20.74
C GLU A 468 3.77 -10.13 -21.63
N SER A 469 4.32 -8.97 -21.32
CA SER A 469 5.50 -8.40 -21.99
C SER A 469 6.71 -9.31 -21.94
N ASP A 470 6.80 -10.19 -20.95
CA ASP A 470 7.95 -11.05 -20.68
C ASP A 470 7.76 -12.47 -21.27
N SER A 471 6.74 -12.70 -22.10
CA SER A 471 6.26 -14.01 -22.56
C SER A 471 7.20 -14.72 -23.56
N GLY A 472 8.50 -14.68 -23.35
CA GLY A 472 9.51 -15.35 -24.20
C GLY A 472 10.02 -16.68 -23.63
N CYS A 473 10.69 -17.48 -24.46
CA CYS A 473 11.31 -18.73 -24.00
C CYS A 473 12.45 -18.52 -22.99
N ALA A 474 13.03 -17.32 -22.95
CA ALA A 474 14.06 -16.95 -21.98
C ALA A 474 13.57 -16.97 -20.52
N LEU A 475 12.23 -17.01 -20.29
CA LEU A 475 11.63 -17.19 -18.97
C LEU A 475 12.23 -18.38 -18.20
N THR A 476 12.55 -19.51 -18.89
CA THR A 476 13.19 -20.66 -18.22
C THR A 476 14.54 -20.33 -17.59
N LEU A 477 15.17 -19.25 -18.03
CA LEU A 477 16.44 -18.75 -17.50
C LEU A 477 16.25 -17.64 -16.46
N GLY A 478 14.98 -17.30 -16.14
CA GLY A 478 14.61 -16.35 -15.08
C GLY A 478 14.82 -14.89 -15.45
N THR A 479 14.41 -14.50 -16.66
CA THR A 479 14.55 -13.13 -17.16
C THR A 479 13.49 -12.16 -16.64
N SER A 480 12.40 -12.66 -16.04
CA SER A 480 11.35 -11.82 -15.44
C SER A 480 11.69 -11.51 -13.98
N ASP A 481 11.32 -10.30 -13.56
CA ASP A 481 11.50 -9.84 -12.20
C ASP A 481 10.46 -10.46 -11.27
N VAL A 482 10.92 -10.97 -10.12
CA VAL A 482 10.09 -11.53 -9.05
C VAL A 482 10.68 -11.23 -7.69
N THR A 483 9.84 -11.26 -6.67
CA THR A 483 10.27 -11.00 -5.29
C THR A 483 10.62 -12.30 -4.56
N PRO A 484 11.49 -12.24 -3.54
CA PRO A 484 11.72 -13.36 -2.62
C PRO A 484 10.44 -13.88 -1.95
N LEU A 485 9.46 -13.02 -1.65
CA LEU A 485 8.18 -13.45 -1.06
C LEU A 485 7.38 -14.31 -2.04
N GLU A 486 7.26 -13.91 -3.31
CA GLU A 486 6.58 -14.71 -4.35
C GLU A 486 7.28 -16.05 -4.55
N MET A 487 8.61 -16.04 -4.62
CA MET A 487 9.39 -17.27 -4.78
C MET A 487 9.27 -18.20 -3.57
N ALA A 488 9.27 -17.66 -2.34
CA ALA A 488 9.05 -18.47 -1.14
C ALA A 488 7.65 -19.13 -1.14
N GLY A 489 6.60 -18.40 -1.55
CA GLY A 489 5.25 -18.94 -1.72
C GLY A 489 5.18 -20.04 -2.76
N ALA A 490 5.81 -19.81 -3.92
CA ALA A 490 5.86 -20.79 -5.01
C ALA A 490 6.60 -22.08 -4.61
N TYR A 491 7.76 -21.97 -3.95
CA TYR A 491 8.50 -23.14 -3.48
C TYR A 491 7.79 -23.86 -2.35
N THR A 492 7.04 -23.15 -1.50
CA THR A 492 6.18 -23.76 -0.50
C THR A 492 5.06 -24.60 -1.14
N THR A 493 4.55 -24.19 -2.31
CA THR A 493 3.58 -24.98 -3.08
C THR A 493 4.14 -26.36 -3.46
N PHE A 494 5.38 -26.40 -3.95
CA PHE A 494 6.04 -27.68 -4.25
C PHE A 494 6.26 -28.51 -2.96
N ALA A 495 6.75 -27.89 -1.90
CA ALA A 495 6.98 -28.55 -0.61
C ALA A 495 5.67 -29.11 0.00
N GLN A 496 4.54 -28.49 -0.29
CA GLN A 496 3.20 -28.90 0.17
C GLN A 496 2.46 -29.79 -0.84
N ARG A 497 3.16 -30.49 -1.70
CA ARG A 497 2.57 -31.45 -2.63
C ARG A 497 1.55 -30.80 -3.58
N GLY A 498 1.86 -29.62 -4.09
CA GLY A 498 1.02 -28.85 -5.00
C GLY A 498 -0.10 -28.04 -4.33
N ARG A 499 -0.09 -27.97 -3.01
CA ARG A 499 -1.03 -27.13 -2.23
C ARG A 499 -0.40 -25.75 -2.02
N ARG A 500 -0.97 -24.73 -2.67
CA ARG A 500 -0.50 -23.35 -2.56
C ARG A 500 -1.08 -22.68 -1.32
N PRO A 501 -0.26 -22.32 -0.34
CA PRO A 501 -0.69 -21.44 0.73
C PRO A 501 -0.67 -19.98 0.27
N ALA A 502 -1.69 -19.20 0.62
CA ALA A 502 -1.65 -17.76 0.47
C ALA A 502 -0.66 -17.16 1.50
N PRO A 503 0.21 -16.21 1.09
CA PRO A 503 1.08 -15.54 2.05
C PRO A 503 0.27 -14.87 3.16
N LEU A 504 0.59 -15.16 4.41
CA LEU A 504 -0.05 -14.63 5.60
C LEU A 504 0.99 -13.92 6.47
N VAL A 505 0.74 -12.65 6.75
CA VAL A 505 1.61 -11.77 7.55
C VAL A 505 0.89 -11.28 8.78
N ILE A 506 -0.34 -10.77 8.61
CA ILE A 506 -1.20 -10.26 9.68
C ILE A 506 -2.33 -11.26 9.91
N THR A 507 -2.44 -11.76 11.14
CA THR A 507 -3.49 -12.72 11.52
C THR A 507 -4.69 -12.03 12.14
N ARG A 508 -4.49 -10.94 12.89
CA ARG A 508 -5.56 -10.23 13.58
C ARG A 508 -5.18 -8.78 13.82
N ILE A 509 -6.18 -7.90 13.72
CA ILE A 509 -6.09 -6.51 14.13
C ILE A 509 -7.22 -6.26 15.11
N ALA A 510 -6.90 -5.75 16.30
CA ALA A 510 -7.89 -5.44 17.33
C ALA A 510 -7.70 -4.02 17.86
N ARG A 511 -8.81 -3.39 18.28
CA ARG A 511 -8.81 -2.10 18.99
C ARG A 511 -8.56 -2.32 20.48
N PRO A 512 -8.20 -1.28 21.26
CA PRO A 512 -7.96 -1.38 22.70
C PRO A 512 -9.15 -1.90 23.52
N ASP A 513 -10.36 -1.73 23.00
CA ASP A 513 -11.60 -2.24 23.61
C ASP A 513 -11.88 -3.71 23.32
N GLY A 514 -10.97 -4.38 22.60
CA GLY A 514 -11.12 -5.77 22.18
C GLY A 514 -11.90 -5.97 20.87
N THR A 515 -12.44 -4.92 20.27
CA THR A 515 -13.14 -5.01 18.98
C THR A 515 -12.19 -5.46 17.89
N VAL A 516 -12.53 -6.56 17.21
CA VAL A 516 -11.75 -7.09 16.09
C VAL A 516 -12.04 -6.26 14.84
N VAL A 517 -11.00 -5.64 14.27
CA VAL A 517 -11.05 -4.89 13.01
C VAL A 517 -10.96 -5.85 11.83
N ALA A 518 -10.03 -6.79 11.91
CA ALA A 518 -9.84 -7.82 10.89
C ALA A 518 -9.24 -9.08 11.51
N GLU A 519 -9.57 -10.23 10.91
CA GLU A 519 -8.98 -11.52 11.24
C GLU A 519 -8.75 -12.32 9.96
N ARG A 520 -7.58 -12.93 9.83
CA ARG A 520 -7.20 -13.75 8.68
C ARG A 520 -6.63 -15.08 9.16
N HIS A 521 -6.99 -16.14 8.46
CA HIS A 521 -6.53 -17.50 8.72
C HIS A 521 -5.76 -18.05 7.52
N PRO A 522 -4.88 -19.05 7.73
CA PRO A 522 -4.20 -19.72 6.64
C PRO A 522 -5.19 -20.25 5.60
N ALA A 523 -4.98 -19.89 4.34
CA ALA A 523 -5.76 -20.38 3.21
C ALA A 523 -4.85 -21.19 2.29
N VAL A 524 -5.27 -22.40 1.94
CA VAL A 524 -4.47 -23.33 1.13
C VAL A 524 -5.35 -23.92 0.04
N GLU A 525 -4.87 -23.87 -1.20
CA GLU A 525 -5.56 -24.34 -2.40
C GLU A 525 -4.74 -25.42 -3.12
N GLN A 526 -5.37 -26.52 -3.58
CA GLN A 526 -4.69 -27.49 -4.44
C GLN A 526 -4.61 -26.93 -5.86
N VAL A 527 -3.42 -26.58 -6.32
CA VAL A 527 -3.19 -25.92 -7.61
C VAL A 527 -2.39 -26.77 -8.61
N MET A 528 -1.81 -27.87 -8.13
CA MET A 528 -0.97 -28.78 -8.91
C MET A 528 -1.18 -30.22 -8.43
N ASP A 529 -1.03 -31.20 -9.33
CA ASP A 529 -1.05 -32.62 -8.95
C ASP A 529 0.09 -32.95 -7.98
N ALA A 530 -0.23 -33.72 -6.94
CA ALA A 530 0.74 -34.07 -5.89
C ALA A 530 1.96 -34.84 -6.43
N ASN A 531 1.77 -35.71 -7.44
CA ASN A 531 2.87 -36.48 -8.02
C ASN A 531 3.82 -35.57 -8.81
N VAL A 532 3.29 -34.52 -9.45
CA VAL A 532 4.13 -33.50 -10.13
C VAL A 532 4.99 -32.79 -9.10
N ALA A 533 4.39 -32.28 -8.02
CA ALA A 533 5.11 -31.58 -6.96
C ALA A 533 6.14 -32.48 -6.26
N ASP A 534 5.76 -33.71 -5.93
CA ASP A 534 6.66 -34.71 -5.32
C ASP A 534 7.86 -35.02 -6.23
N THR A 535 7.63 -35.14 -7.56
CA THR A 535 8.69 -35.38 -8.54
C THR A 535 9.62 -34.16 -8.66
N VAL A 536 9.06 -32.94 -8.68
CA VAL A 536 9.86 -31.71 -8.62
C VAL A 536 10.75 -31.70 -7.38
N ASN A 537 10.17 -31.96 -6.20
CA ASN A 537 10.92 -32.00 -4.94
C ASN A 537 12.02 -33.07 -4.97
N HIS A 538 11.75 -34.26 -5.53
CA HIS A 538 12.76 -35.30 -5.67
C HIS A 538 13.97 -34.79 -6.49
N VAL A 539 13.73 -34.16 -7.63
CA VAL A 539 14.80 -33.60 -8.48
C VAL A 539 15.55 -32.49 -7.76
N LEU A 540 14.85 -31.59 -7.05
CA LEU A 540 15.46 -30.50 -6.28
C LEU A 540 16.26 -31.01 -5.07
N GLN A 541 15.88 -32.15 -4.47
CA GLN A 541 16.68 -32.82 -3.44
C GLN A 541 17.99 -33.33 -4.01
N GLN A 542 18.00 -33.94 -5.23
CA GLN A 542 19.22 -34.34 -5.89
C GLN A 542 20.14 -33.15 -6.17
N ASN A 543 19.57 -31.98 -6.53
CA ASN A 543 20.36 -30.75 -6.71
C ASN A 543 21.06 -30.31 -5.42
N VAL A 544 20.43 -30.41 -4.26
CA VAL A 544 21.07 -30.11 -2.96
C VAL A 544 22.06 -31.20 -2.57
N GLN A 545 21.80 -32.46 -2.90
CA GLN A 545 22.70 -33.57 -2.54
C GLN A 545 23.98 -33.59 -3.34
N SER A 546 23.92 -33.35 -4.65
CA SER A 546 25.06 -33.57 -5.56
C SER A 546 25.23 -32.51 -6.65
N GLY A 547 24.33 -31.53 -6.76
CA GLY A 547 24.34 -30.50 -7.78
C GLY A 547 24.88 -29.15 -7.30
N THR A 548 24.44 -28.09 -8.01
CA THR A 548 24.82 -26.70 -7.71
C THR A 548 24.34 -26.22 -6.33
N GLY A 549 23.40 -26.91 -5.71
CA GLY A 549 22.79 -26.57 -4.42
C GLY A 549 23.49 -27.16 -3.19
N THR A 550 24.64 -27.77 -3.30
CA THR A 550 25.33 -28.49 -2.21
C THR A 550 25.63 -27.63 -0.97
N GLY A 551 25.77 -26.32 -1.12
CA GLY A 551 25.92 -25.38 -0.01
C GLY A 551 24.68 -25.29 0.90
N ALA A 552 23.51 -25.76 0.45
CA ALA A 552 22.27 -25.79 1.23
C ALA A 552 22.06 -27.11 1.99
N LYS A 553 23.08 -27.95 2.14
CA LYS A 553 23.00 -29.16 2.99
C LYS A 553 22.94 -28.79 4.47
N ILE A 554 21.90 -29.22 5.15
CA ILE A 554 21.59 -28.86 6.55
C ILE A 554 21.44 -30.09 7.47
N GLY A 555 22.00 -31.26 7.07
CA GLY A 555 21.91 -32.49 7.86
C GLY A 555 20.54 -33.17 7.90
N ARG A 556 19.57 -32.64 7.15
CA ARG A 556 18.22 -33.19 6.97
C ARG A 556 17.80 -33.08 5.51
N PRO A 557 16.72 -33.76 5.05
CA PRO A 557 16.26 -33.61 3.66
C PRO A 557 15.98 -32.14 3.32
N ALA A 558 16.61 -31.67 2.24
CA ALA A 558 16.44 -30.32 1.72
C ALA A 558 16.31 -30.40 0.20
N ALA A 559 15.45 -29.61 -0.38
CA ALA A 559 15.24 -29.44 -1.81
C ALA A 559 15.44 -27.96 -2.17
N GLY A 560 16.10 -27.68 -3.28
CA GLY A 560 16.36 -26.31 -3.66
C GLY A 560 16.97 -26.16 -5.05
N LYS A 561 16.92 -24.92 -5.57
CA LYS A 561 17.52 -24.54 -6.85
C LYS A 561 18.29 -23.25 -6.71
N THR A 562 19.53 -23.24 -7.21
CA THR A 562 20.33 -22.02 -7.31
C THR A 562 19.83 -21.12 -8.44
N GLY A 563 19.86 -19.81 -8.22
CA GLY A 563 19.70 -18.77 -9.24
C GLY A 563 21.04 -18.07 -9.52
N THR A 564 21.23 -17.57 -10.74
CA THR A 564 22.41 -16.78 -11.14
C THR A 564 21.98 -15.78 -12.20
#